data_3ec3edb1e649ede05706a19d2e121a69
#
_entry.id   3ec3edb1e649ede05706a19d2e121a69
#
_cell.length_a   1.000
_cell.length_b   1.000
_cell.length_c   1.000
_cell.angle_alpha   90.00
_cell.angle_beta   90.00
_cell.angle_gamma   90.00
#
_symmetry.space_group_name_H-M   'P 1'
#
loop_
_entity.id
_entity.type
_entity.pdbx_description
1 polymer ?
#
loop_
_entity_poly.entity_id
_entity_poly.type
_entity_poly.pdbx_seq_one_letter_code
_entity_poly.pdbx_strand_id
1 'polypeptide(L)'
;MRFWGSFMFKPSAAAAACVLSLFALGNAHAEGWFSGDWYLKLGGAGFTAPKYQGDNKNEFGFSPIISLGRQGQGARFTSRNDSASISLLDNGPISMGLAGKLVSPRDEGDSSDLKGMTRIKRGGELGGFAEAYPTDWLRVRGEVRQGIRSHSGVVGDVAVDAFTDIAPGIQISAGPRATWVSSKYNERYYGVSAAQTAAGAPSPYSPGGGLHSAGIGAAITWKVTENAEVGSFAEYRRLTGDAADSSLVRERGSKNQFIIGVQASYKFNFSLP
;
A
#
# COMPACT_ATOMS: atom_id res chain seq x y z
N MET A 1 -21.81 -32.76 -11.26
CA MET A 1 -20.69 -32.24 -12.07
C MET A 1 -20.78 -30.72 -12.04
N ARG A 2 -20.03 -30.05 -11.21
CA ARG A 2 -19.94 -28.58 -11.13
C ARG A 2 -18.49 -28.20 -11.47
N PHE A 3 -18.34 -27.42 -12.53
CA PHE A 3 -17.07 -26.93 -13.04
C PHE A 3 -16.49 -25.89 -12.09
N TRP A 4 -15.28 -26.11 -11.64
CA TRP A 4 -14.44 -25.14 -10.99
C TRP A 4 -13.93 -24.16 -12.04
N GLY A 5 -14.36 -22.91 -11.94
CA GLY A 5 -13.81 -21.80 -12.71
C GLY A 5 -12.53 -21.29 -12.03
N SER A 6 -11.39 -21.64 -12.62
CA SER A 6 -10.09 -21.02 -12.27
C SER A 6 -10.16 -19.54 -12.57
N PHE A 7 -10.11 -18.69 -11.55
CA PHE A 7 -9.85 -17.27 -11.72
C PHE A 7 -8.37 -17.07 -12.05
N MET A 8 -8.04 -17.17 -13.33
CA MET A 8 -6.77 -16.67 -13.85
C MET A 8 -6.80 -15.15 -13.80
N PHE A 9 -6.00 -14.54 -12.90
CA PHE A 9 -5.62 -13.14 -12.99
C PHE A 9 -4.85 -12.96 -14.30
N LYS A 10 -5.51 -12.42 -15.33
CA LYS A 10 -4.81 -11.90 -16.51
C LYS A 10 -4.13 -10.60 -16.07
N PRO A 11 -2.78 -10.51 -16.07
CA PRO A 11 -2.13 -9.22 -15.91
C PRO A 11 -2.56 -8.35 -17.08
N SER A 12 -3.35 -7.32 -16.80
CA SER A 12 -3.71 -6.37 -17.84
C SER A 12 -2.44 -5.63 -18.25
N ALA A 13 -2.08 -5.72 -19.52
CA ALA A 13 -0.98 -5.00 -20.16
C ALA A 13 -1.02 -3.47 -19.94
N ALA A 14 -2.10 -2.95 -19.37
CA ALA A 14 -2.30 -1.56 -19.00
C ALA A 14 -1.35 -1.05 -17.91
N ALA A 15 -0.87 -1.92 -17.00
CA ALA A 15 0.07 -1.49 -15.96
C ALA A 15 1.48 -1.26 -16.51
N ALA A 16 1.87 -2.04 -17.52
CA ALA A 16 3.15 -1.85 -18.22
C ALA A 16 3.11 -0.65 -19.19
N ALA A 17 1.93 -0.36 -19.77
CA ALA A 17 1.77 0.76 -20.70
C ALA A 17 1.84 2.14 -20.00
N CYS A 18 1.41 2.25 -18.75
CA CYS A 18 1.51 3.51 -18.00
C CYS A 18 2.95 3.91 -17.64
N VAL A 19 3.88 2.96 -17.53
CA VAL A 19 5.30 3.26 -17.29
C VAL A 19 5.97 3.66 -18.60
N LEU A 20 5.59 3.07 -19.73
CA LEU A 20 6.16 3.35 -21.04
C LEU A 20 5.65 4.65 -21.69
N SER A 21 4.43 5.09 -21.37
CA SER A 21 3.88 6.33 -21.93
C SER A 21 4.45 7.61 -21.30
N LEU A 22 5.12 7.54 -20.17
CA LEU A 22 5.86 8.66 -19.59
C LEU A 22 7.16 8.99 -20.36
N PHE A 23 7.65 8.09 -21.22
CA PHE A 23 8.84 8.30 -22.04
C PHE A 23 8.55 8.89 -23.44
N ALA A 24 7.29 9.03 -23.83
CA ALA A 24 6.89 9.45 -25.17
C ALA A 24 6.56 10.96 -25.28
N LEU A 25 6.71 11.76 -24.24
CA LEU A 25 6.46 13.20 -24.29
C LEU A 25 7.73 13.99 -24.56
N GLY A 26 8.01 14.14 -25.87
CA GLY A 26 8.53 15.37 -26.46
C GLY A 26 9.94 15.81 -26.13
N ASN A 27 10.76 15.87 -27.16
CA ASN A 27 11.99 16.69 -27.27
C ASN A 27 11.73 18.16 -26.90
N ALA A 28 11.71 18.49 -25.64
CA ALA A 28 11.91 19.81 -25.13
C ALA A 28 13.12 19.73 -24.19
N HIS A 29 14.13 20.54 -24.44
CA HIS A 29 15.39 20.69 -23.72
C HIS A 29 15.19 20.72 -22.20
N ALA A 30 15.03 19.56 -21.58
CA ALA A 30 15.20 19.31 -20.17
C ALA A 30 16.51 18.52 -19.99
N GLU A 31 17.62 19.09 -20.48
CA GLU A 31 18.93 18.61 -20.11
C GLU A 31 19.02 18.64 -18.59
N GLY A 32 19.05 17.45 -17.97
CA GLY A 32 19.46 17.24 -16.61
C GLY A 32 18.50 16.54 -15.65
N TRP A 33 17.18 16.52 -15.86
CA TRP A 33 16.30 15.91 -14.83
C TRP A 33 16.09 14.41 -15.03
N PHE A 34 16.16 13.91 -16.24
CA PHE A 34 16.03 12.49 -16.57
C PHE A 34 17.35 11.83 -16.95
N SER A 35 18.44 12.58 -17.21
CA SER A 35 19.76 12.04 -17.52
C SER A 35 20.42 11.43 -16.27
N GLY A 36 21.33 10.46 -16.49
CA GLY A 36 22.11 9.82 -15.45
C GLY A 36 21.69 8.38 -15.14
N ASP A 37 22.22 7.85 -14.05
CA ASP A 37 22.07 6.45 -13.69
C ASP A 37 20.79 6.21 -12.88
N TRP A 38 19.97 5.28 -13.36
CA TRP A 38 18.68 4.92 -12.80
C TRP A 38 18.60 3.44 -12.46
N TYR A 39 17.67 3.08 -11.58
CA TYR A 39 17.29 1.69 -11.38
C TYR A 39 15.77 1.52 -11.52
N LEU A 40 15.37 0.36 -12.03
CA LEU A 40 14.00 -0.15 -11.99
C LEU A 40 13.99 -1.42 -11.16
N LYS A 41 13.31 -1.42 -10.02
CA LYS A 41 13.11 -2.60 -9.18
C LYS A 41 11.75 -3.21 -9.51
N LEU A 42 11.75 -4.45 -9.96
CA LEU A 42 10.55 -5.23 -10.27
C LEU A 42 10.47 -6.47 -9.39
N GLY A 43 9.27 -6.81 -8.94
CA GLY A 43 9.08 -7.98 -8.11
C GLY A 43 7.63 -8.28 -7.78
N GLY A 44 7.42 -9.15 -6.82
CA GLY A 44 6.12 -9.50 -6.31
C GLY A 44 6.15 -9.95 -4.86
N ALA A 45 5.02 -9.80 -4.19
CA ALA A 45 4.78 -10.33 -2.86
C ALA A 45 3.53 -11.20 -2.87
N GLY A 46 3.66 -12.43 -2.34
CA GLY A 46 2.54 -13.31 -2.00
C GLY A 46 2.26 -13.22 -0.50
N PHE A 47 1.01 -13.09 -0.11
CA PHE A 47 0.66 -12.90 1.29
C PHE A 47 -0.73 -13.42 1.61
N THR A 48 -1.00 -13.63 2.91
CA THR A 48 -2.35 -13.76 3.43
C THR A 48 -2.75 -12.46 4.12
N ALA A 49 -3.97 -12.00 3.86
CA ALA A 49 -4.54 -10.80 4.47
C ALA A 49 -6.06 -10.95 4.59
N PRO A 50 -6.72 -10.15 5.44
CA PRO A 50 -8.16 -10.05 5.41
C PRO A 50 -8.66 -9.69 4.01
N LYS A 51 -9.77 -10.30 3.56
CA LYS A 51 -10.38 -10.05 2.24
C LYS A 51 -10.70 -8.58 2.02
N TYR A 52 -11.13 -7.90 3.08
CA TYR A 52 -11.29 -6.46 3.13
C TYR A 52 -10.89 -5.95 4.52
N GLN A 53 -10.63 -4.67 4.66
CA GLN A 53 -10.31 -4.08 5.97
C GLN A 53 -11.49 -4.22 6.93
N GLY A 54 -11.30 -5.01 7.97
CA GLY A 54 -12.34 -5.36 8.93
C GLY A 54 -12.92 -6.77 8.75
N ASP A 55 -12.50 -7.54 7.74
CA ASP A 55 -12.90 -8.95 7.62
C ASP A 55 -12.23 -9.80 8.71
N ASN A 56 -12.94 -10.84 9.15
CA ASN A 56 -12.42 -11.87 10.05
C ASN A 56 -11.85 -13.10 9.32
N LYS A 57 -11.94 -13.11 7.98
CA LYS A 57 -11.45 -14.18 7.10
C LYS A 57 -10.30 -13.67 6.26
N ASN A 58 -9.21 -14.44 6.26
CA ASN A 58 -8.07 -14.14 5.41
C ASN A 58 -8.17 -14.88 4.07
N GLU A 59 -7.59 -14.27 3.05
CA GLU A 59 -7.38 -14.88 1.74
C GLU A 59 -5.92 -14.69 1.29
N PHE A 60 -5.53 -15.48 0.30
CA PHE A 60 -4.24 -15.30 -0.35
C PHE A 60 -4.31 -14.16 -1.37
N GLY A 61 -3.37 -13.23 -1.26
CA GLY A 61 -3.23 -12.08 -2.15
C GLY A 61 -1.87 -12.05 -2.82
N PHE A 62 -1.80 -11.31 -3.93
CA PHE A 62 -0.56 -10.99 -4.63
C PHE A 62 -0.49 -9.49 -4.88
N SER A 63 0.69 -8.91 -4.68
CA SER A 63 0.96 -7.50 -4.97
C SER A 63 2.23 -7.35 -5.78
N PRO A 64 2.23 -6.64 -6.92
CA PRO A 64 3.46 -6.30 -7.62
C PRO A 64 4.31 -5.32 -6.81
N ILE A 65 5.61 -5.45 -6.94
CA ILE A 65 6.61 -4.50 -6.41
C ILE A 65 7.21 -3.78 -7.62
N ILE A 66 7.02 -2.47 -7.69
CA ILE A 66 7.57 -1.63 -8.76
C ILE A 66 8.15 -0.38 -8.10
N SER A 67 9.43 -0.12 -8.31
CA SER A 67 10.09 1.08 -7.83
C SER A 67 11.08 1.58 -8.89
N LEU A 68 11.06 2.88 -9.14
CA LEU A 68 11.98 3.57 -10.03
C LEU A 68 12.70 4.65 -9.24
N GLY A 69 14.01 4.76 -9.39
CA GLY A 69 14.81 5.78 -8.72
C GLY A 69 16.18 5.95 -9.34
N ARG A 70 16.92 6.95 -8.87
CA ARG A 70 18.31 7.18 -9.28
C ARG A 70 19.25 6.24 -8.53
N GLN A 71 20.28 5.75 -9.23
CA GLN A 71 21.35 4.99 -8.58
C GLN A 71 22.13 5.92 -7.62
N GLY A 72 22.55 5.35 -6.49
CA GLY A 72 23.27 6.13 -5.46
C GLY A 72 22.40 7.01 -4.58
N GLN A 73 21.16 7.30 -4.96
CA GLN A 73 20.16 8.05 -4.16
C GLN A 73 19.01 7.16 -3.71
N GLY A 74 19.19 5.85 -3.71
CA GLY A 74 18.17 4.91 -3.24
C GLY A 74 17.86 5.13 -1.75
N ALA A 75 16.58 5.02 -1.38
CA ALA A 75 16.17 5.05 0.01
C ALA A 75 17.04 4.07 0.82
N ARG A 76 17.57 4.52 1.96
CA ARG A 76 18.35 3.71 2.90
C ARG A 76 17.56 2.50 3.39
N PHE A 77 16.25 2.67 3.44
CA PHE A 77 15.28 1.66 3.85
C PHE A 77 13.98 1.82 3.04
N THR A 78 13.31 0.71 2.74
CA THR A 78 11.99 0.69 2.11
C THR A 78 11.10 -0.29 2.86
N SER A 79 9.95 0.17 3.29
CA SER A 79 8.93 -0.69 3.89
C SER A 79 7.93 -1.16 2.83
N ARG A 80 7.40 -2.36 2.99
CA ARG A 80 6.32 -2.88 2.14
C ARG A 80 5.08 -1.96 2.13
N ASN A 81 4.84 -1.23 3.20
CA ASN A 81 3.66 -0.37 3.33
C ASN A 81 3.81 0.99 2.66
N ASP A 82 5.02 1.34 2.24
CA ASP A 82 5.28 2.59 1.53
C ASP A 82 4.47 2.59 0.22
N SER A 83 3.84 3.70 -0.07
CA SER A 83 3.24 3.94 -1.38
C SER A 83 4.32 4.07 -2.44
N ALA A 84 3.99 3.75 -3.68
CA ALA A 84 4.87 4.08 -4.80
C ALA A 84 5.15 5.58 -4.76
N SER A 85 6.42 5.98 -4.81
CA SER A 85 6.81 7.36 -4.59
C SER A 85 7.97 7.80 -5.48
N ILE A 86 8.03 9.11 -5.73
CA ILE A 86 9.10 9.78 -6.45
C ILE A 86 9.61 10.91 -5.57
N SER A 87 10.88 10.85 -5.16
CA SER A 87 11.52 11.93 -4.42
C SER A 87 11.76 13.12 -5.33
N LEU A 88 11.30 14.27 -4.89
CA LEU A 88 11.56 15.56 -5.53
C LEU A 88 12.70 16.31 -4.83
N LEU A 89 12.88 16.04 -3.55
CA LEU A 89 13.93 16.60 -2.70
C LEU A 89 14.49 15.46 -1.85
N ASP A 90 15.81 15.29 -1.93
CA ASP A 90 16.56 14.31 -1.16
C ASP A 90 17.93 14.91 -0.81
N ASN A 91 18.19 15.10 0.47
CA ASN A 91 19.47 15.60 0.98
C ASN A 91 20.18 14.57 1.88
N GLY A 92 19.76 13.29 1.77
CA GLY A 92 20.25 12.18 2.56
C GLY A 92 19.45 11.95 3.86
N PRO A 93 19.51 12.86 4.86
CA PRO A 93 18.71 12.69 6.08
C PRO A 93 17.22 12.89 5.90
N ILE A 94 16.79 13.68 4.91
CA ILE A 94 15.39 14.01 4.65
C ILE A 94 15.11 13.82 3.17
N SER A 95 14.00 13.14 2.88
CA SER A 95 13.46 13.00 1.51
C SER A 95 11.98 13.36 1.51
N MET A 96 11.55 14.06 0.47
CA MET A 96 10.15 14.44 0.24
C MET A 96 9.80 14.32 -1.23
N GLY A 97 8.52 14.05 -1.52
CA GLY A 97 8.08 13.95 -2.90
C GLY A 97 6.62 13.55 -3.06
N LEU A 98 6.31 13.02 -4.23
CA LEU A 98 4.98 12.55 -4.55
C LEU A 98 4.81 11.08 -4.15
N ALA A 99 3.61 10.73 -3.70
CA ALA A 99 3.22 9.37 -3.35
C ALA A 99 1.90 9.00 -4.01
N GLY A 100 1.81 7.76 -4.51
CA GLY A 100 0.60 7.24 -5.14
C GLY A 100 0.35 5.79 -4.76
N LYS A 101 -0.93 5.42 -4.60
CA LYS A 101 -1.35 4.08 -4.21
C LYS A 101 -2.52 3.62 -5.07
N LEU A 102 -2.46 2.38 -5.56
CA LEU A 102 -3.60 1.78 -6.25
C LEU A 102 -4.59 1.23 -5.21
N VAL A 103 -5.87 1.47 -5.46
CA VAL A 103 -6.97 0.98 -4.63
C VAL A 103 -7.73 -0.09 -5.40
N SER A 104 -7.73 -1.30 -4.84
CA SER A 104 -8.47 -2.44 -5.41
C SER A 104 -9.98 -2.23 -5.26
N PRO A 105 -10.79 -2.75 -6.20
CA PRO A 105 -12.23 -2.77 -6.04
C PRO A 105 -12.62 -3.66 -4.85
N ARG A 106 -13.80 -3.42 -4.29
CA ARG A 106 -14.42 -4.22 -3.23
C ARG A 106 -15.94 -4.26 -3.45
N ASP A 107 -16.50 -5.44 -3.52
CA ASP A 107 -17.96 -5.62 -3.61
C ASP A 107 -18.40 -6.96 -2.96
N GLU A 108 -19.69 -7.24 -3.04
CA GLU A 108 -20.29 -8.46 -2.47
C GLU A 108 -19.78 -9.76 -3.11
N GLY A 109 -19.14 -9.68 -4.28
CA GLY A 109 -18.48 -10.83 -4.90
C GLY A 109 -17.21 -11.26 -4.18
N ASP A 110 -16.55 -10.35 -3.46
CA ASP A 110 -15.34 -10.65 -2.69
C ASP A 110 -15.67 -11.33 -1.35
N SER A 111 -16.79 -10.95 -0.72
CA SER A 111 -17.25 -11.53 0.55
C SER A 111 -18.74 -11.38 0.71
N SER A 112 -19.42 -12.45 1.18
CA SER A 112 -20.85 -12.42 1.53
C SER A 112 -21.17 -11.40 2.62
N ASP A 113 -20.18 -11.05 3.43
CA ASP A 113 -20.31 -10.08 4.52
C ASP A 113 -20.51 -8.64 4.00
N LEU A 114 -20.16 -8.41 2.72
CA LEU A 114 -20.34 -7.13 2.02
C LEU A 114 -21.69 -7.00 1.30
N LYS A 115 -22.58 -7.98 1.44
CA LYS A 115 -23.92 -7.92 0.82
C LYS A 115 -24.65 -6.64 1.22
N GLY A 116 -25.19 -5.94 0.21
CA GLY A 116 -25.87 -4.65 0.38
C GLY A 116 -24.97 -3.45 0.65
N MET A 117 -23.66 -3.64 0.85
CA MET A 117 -22.70 -2.56 1.05
C MET A 117 -22.39 -1.80 -0.24
N THR A 118 -21.93 -0.58 -0.10
CA THR A 118 -21.51 0.22 -1.24
C THR A 118 -20.31 -0.42 -1.95
N ARG A 119 -20.45 -0.64 -3.27
CA ARG A 119 -19.34 -1.10 -4.10
C ARG A 119 -18.23 -0.05 -4.18
N ILE A 120 -16.98 -0.46 -3.92
CA ILE A 120 -15.79 0.36 -4.15
C ILE A 120 -15.28 0.06 -5.57
N LYS A 121 -15.12 1.10 -6.39
CA LYS A 121 -14.55 0.96 -7.73
C LYS A 121 -13.02 0.93 -7.64
N ARG A 122 -12.38 0.29 -8.62
CA ARG A 122 -10.93 0.43 -8.80
C ARG A 122 -10.59 1.92 -8.96
N GLY A 123 -9.58 2.38 -8.25
CA GLY A 123 -9.13 3.77 -8.25
C GLY A 123 -7.70 3.89 -7.74
N GLY A 124 -7.36 5.06 -7.25
CA GLY A 124 -6.06 5.33 -6.67
C GLY A 124 -6.14 6.41 -5.61
N GLU A 125 -5.02 6.63 -4.98
CA GLU A 125 -4.76 7.74 -4.09
C GLU A 125 -3.51 8.45 -4.61
N LEU A 126 -3.49 9.78 -4.59
CA LEU A 126 -2.36 10.60 -4.99
C LEU A 126 -2.12 11.68 -3.94
N GLY A 127 -0.86 11.95 -3.65
CA GLY A 127 -0.49 12.91 -2.65
C GLY A 127 1.02 13.06 -2.50
N GLY A 128 1.47 13.31 -1.28
CA GLY A 128 2.87 13.51 -0.97
C GLY A 128 3.33 12.68 0.21
N PHE A 129 4.65 12.53 0.29
CA PHE A 129 5.33 11.94 1.43
C PHE A 129 6.48 12.82 1.90
N ALA A 130 6.83 12.65 3.16
CA ALA A 130 8.08 13.10 3.74
C ALA A 130 8.64 11.98 4.61
N GLU A 131 9.95 11.76 4.53
CA GLU A 131 10.66 10.84 5.42
C GLU A 131 11.94 11.47 5.96
N ALA A 132 12.30 11.07 7.16
CA ALA A 132 13.51 11.51 7.83
C ALA A 132 14.23 10.31 8.47
N TYR A 133 15.54 10.37 8.46
CA TYR A 133 16.45 9.43 9.11
C TYR A 133 17.18 10.12 10.26
N PRO A 134 16.58 10.17 11.48
CA PRO A 134 17.22 10.80 12.63
C PRO A 134 18.54 10.12 13.03
N THR A 135 18.66 8.83 12.72
CA THR A 135 19.85 8.00 12.89
C THR A 135 19.99 7.03 11.71
N ASP A 136 21.10 6.31 11.64
CA ASP A 136 21.35 5.36 10.56
C ASP A 136 20.47 4.10 10.62
N TRP A 137 19.80 3.87 11.74
CA TRP A 137 18.94 2.70 12.01
C TRP A 137 17.47 3.04 12.23
N LEU A 138 17.07 4.33 12.13
CA LEU A 138 15.71 4.78 12.40
C LEU A 138 15.18 5.62 11.25
N ARG A 139 14.01 5.29 10.74
CA ARG A 139 13.24 6.09 9.78
C ARG A 139 11.91 6.51 10.37
N VAL A 140 11.50 7.73 10.10
CA VAL A 140 10.14 8.23 10.30
C VAL A 140 9.61 8.64 8.95
N ARG A 141 8.45 8.12 8.53
CA ARG A 141 7.80 8.46 7.27
C ARG A 141 6.35 8.84 7.49
N GLY A 142 5.93 9.95 6.87
CA GLY A 142 4.54 10.39 6.79
C GLY A 142 4.10 10.50 5.35
N GLU A 143 2.84 10.14 5.08
CA GLU A 143 2.20 10.29 3.78
C GLU A 143 0.81 10.89 3.95
N VAL A 144 0.41 11.77 3.04
CA VAL A 144 -0.97 12.28 2.95
C VAL A 144 -1.42 12.13 1.51
N ARG A 145 -2.54 11.43 1.29
CA ARG A 145 -3.06 11.12 -0.03
C ARG A 145 -4.54 11.39 -0.12
N GLN A 146 -4.99 11.87 -1.27
CA GLN A 146 -6.39 12.08 -1.65
C GLN A 146 -6.85 10.94 -2.54
N GLY A 147 -7.99 10.34 -2.22
CA GLY A 147 -8.62 9.31 -3.03
C GLY A 147 -9.19 9.83 -4.34
N ILE A 148 -9.02 9.04 -5.40
CA ILE A 148 -9.48 9.33 -6.75
C ILE A 148 -10.27 8.13 -7.26
N ARG A 149 -11.53 8.31 -7.61
CA ARG A 149 -12.44 7.31 -8.19
C ARG A 149 -12.92 6.20 -7.22
N SER A 150 -12.06 5.65 -6.37
CA SER A 150 -12.45 4.64 -5.36
C SER A 150 -13.23 5.29 -4.22
N HIS A 151 -12.70 6.37 -3.70
CA HIS A 151 -13.28 7.24 -2.67
C HIS A 151 -12.79 8.68 -2.88
N SER A 152 -13.41 9.62 -2.18
CA SER A 152 -13.04 11.04 -2.20
C SER A 152 -12.46 11.52 -0.86
N GLY A 153 -12.07 10.58 0.00
CA GLY A 153 -11.50 10.87 1.31
C GLY A 153 -10.01 11.12 1.26
N VAL A 154 -9.49 11.74 2.32
CA VAL A 154 -8.06 11.89 2.60
C VAL A 154 -7.61 10.74 3.50
N VAL A 155 -6.41 10.23 3.23
CA VAL A 155 -5.73 9.21 4.03
C VAL A 155 -4.37 9.76 4.45
N GLY A 156 -4.06 9.70 5.73
CA GLY A 156 -2.76 10.03 6.30
C GLY A 156 -2.15 8.80 6.97
N ASP A 157 -0.95 8.43 6.58
CA ASP A 157 -0.19 7.34 7.20
C ASP A 157 1.07 7.88 7.87
N VAL A 158 1.40 7.31 9.03
CA VAL A 158 2.69 7.52 9.70
C VAL A 158 3.28 6.16 10.06
N ALA A 159 4.56 6.00 9.77
CA ALA A 159 5.35 4.84 10.13
C ALA A 159 6.66 5.28 10.79
N VAL A 160 7.07 4.54 11.81
CA VAL A 160 8.40 4.61 12.40
C VAL A 160 9.03 3.23 12.27
N ASP A 161 10.16 3.13 11.59
CA ASP A 161 10.83 1.87 11.32
C ASP A 161 12.22 1.88 11.93
N ALA A 162 12.48 0.98 12.86
CA ALA A 162 13.84 0.63 13.26
C ALA A 162 14.35 -0.49 12.35
N PHE A 163 15.56 -0.37 11.81
CA PHE A 163 16.14 -1.38 10.93
C PHE A 163 17.64 -1.51 11.18
N THR A 164 18.16 -2.71 11.00
CA THR A 164 19.60 -2.99 11.15
C THR A 164 19.97 -4.24 10.36
N ASP A 165 21.23 -4.29 9.93
CA ASP A 165 21.79 -5.48 9.30
C ASP A 165 22.31 -6.44 10.40
N ILE A 166 21.83 -7.68 10.39
CA ILE A 166 22.22 -8.72 11.36
C ILE A 166 23.29 -9.66 10.79
N ALA A 167 23.48 -9.64 9.47
CA ALA A 167 24.55 -10.35 8.76
C ALA A 167 24.75 -9.66 7.39
N PRO A 168 25.84 -9.92 6.67
CA PRO A 168 26.04 -9.38 5.33
C PRO A 168 24.84 -9.64 4.42
N GLY A 169 24.18 -8.56 3.99
CA GLY A 169 23.01 -8.58 3.12
C GLY A 169 21.70 -9.01 3.79
N ILE A 170 21.68 -9.26 5.10
CA ILE A 170 20.44 -9.60 5.82
C ILE A 170 20.05 -8.46 6.76
N GLN A 171 18.97 -7.77 6.42
CA GLN A 171 18.40 -6.68 7.19
C GLN A 171 17.10 -7.11 7.88
N ILE A 172 16.95 -6.77 9.13
CA ILE A 172 15.68 -6.85 9.86
C ILE A 172 15.13 -5.46 10.10
N SER A 173 13.80 -5.36 10.16
CA SER A 173 13.11 -4.12 10.51
C SER A 173 11.85 -4.39 11.30
N ALA A 174 11.49 -3.45 12.16
CA ALA A 174 10.20 -3.44 12.85
C ALA A 174 9.83 -2.01 13.26
N GLY A 175 8.50 -1.76 13.39
CA GLY A 175 8.07 -0.50 13.93
C GLY A 175 6.57 -0.26 13.90
N PRO A 176 6.11 0.76 14.68
CA PRO A 176 4.71 1.13 14.75
C PRO A 176 4.23 1.85 13.49
N ARG A 177 2.93 1.72 13.24
CA ARG A 177 2.22 2.34 12.13
C ARG A 177 0.88 2.87 12.59
N ALA A 178 0.44 3.99 12.04
CA ALA A 178 -0.89 4.54 12.29
C ALA A 178 -1.45 5.14 11.01
N THR A 179 -2.76 5.02 10.83
CA THR A 179 -3.50 5.56 9.70
C THR A 179 -4.64 6.45 10.21
N TRP A 180 -4.73 7.66 9.71
CA TRP A 180 -5.86 8.58 9.90
C TRP A 180 -6.60 8.72 8.59
N VAL A 181 -7.93 8.86 8.67
CA VAL A 181 -8.77 9.06 7.49
C VAL A 181 -9.82 10.13 7.73
N SER A 182 -10.25 10.77 6.67
CA SER A 182 -11.40 11.67 6.71
C SER A 182 -12.73 10.92 6.79
N SER A 183 -13.81 11.60 7.20
CA SER A 183 -15.17 11.02 7.23
C SER A 183 -15.59 10.45 5.87
N LYS A 184 -15.26 11.14 4.75
CA LYS A 184 -15.57 10.69 3.39
C LYS A 184 -14.95 9.32 3.04
N TYR A 185 -13.78 9.00 3.63
CA TYR A 185 -13.19 7.67 3.52
C TYR A 185 -14.02 6.64 4.29
N ASN A 186 -14.25 6.88 5.57
CA ASN A 186 -15.00 5.95 6.42
C ASN A 186 -16.44 5.75 5.94
N GLU A 187 -17.13 6.82 5.53
CA GLU A 187 -18.48 6.72 4.92
C GLU A 187 -18.48 5.79 3.71
N ARG A 188 -17.46 5.88 2.86
CA ARG A 188 -17.35 5.06 1.66
C ARG A 188 -17.12 3.59 1.97
N TYR A 189 -16.34 3.28 3.00
CA TYR A 189 -15.94 1.91 3.34
C TYR A 189 -16.81 1.25 4.40
N TYR A 190 -17.37 2.03 5.32
CA TYR A 190 -18.07 1.52 6.52
C TYR A 190 -19.46 2.12 6.72
N GLY A 191 -19.81 3.17 5.98
CA GLY A 191 -21.15 3.77 6.05
C GLY A 191 -22.23 2.81 5.57
N VAL A 192 -23.35 2.77 6.28
CA VAL A 192 -24.53 1.94 5.96
C VAL A 192 -25.79 2.76 6.12
N SER A 193 -26.55 2.94 5.06
CA SER A 193 -27.87 3.59 5.09
C SER A 193 -28.98 2.59 5.42
N ALA A 194 -30.14 3.08 5.85
CA ALA A 194 -31.31 2.25 6.08
C ALA A 194 -31.74 1.45 4.83
N ALA A 195 -31.61 2.04 3.64
CA ALA A 195 -31.93 1.36 2.38
C ALA A 195 -30.95 0.21 2.11
N GLN A 196 -29.67 0.36 2.44
CA GLN A 196 -28.69 -0.70 2.32
C GLN A 196 -28.96 -1.84 3.32
N THR A 197 -29.36 -1.53 4.54
CA THR A 197 -29.78 -2.53 5.54
C THR A 197 -30.97 -3.33 5.03
N ALA A 198 -31.96 -2.69 4.42
CA ALA A 198 -33.08 -3.37 3.80
C ALA A 198 -32.65 -4.29 2.62
N ALA A 199 -31.54 -3.98 1.96
CA ALA A 199 -30.92 -4.78 0.90
C ALA A 199 -29.97 -5.87 1.44
N GLY A 200 -29.87 -6.03 2.76
CA GLY A 200 -29.08 -7.08 3.42
C GLY A 200 -27.72 -6.64 3.95
N ALA A 201 -27.41 -5.33 3.98
CA ALA A 201 -26.24 -4.79 4.69
C ALA A 201 -26.44 -4.88 6.24
N PRO A 202 -25.37 -4.69 7.03
CA PRO A 202 -25.46 -4.56 8.49
C PRO A 202 -26.37 -3.41 8.93
N SER A 203 -26.50 -3.23 10.26
CA SER A 203 -27.27 -2.13 10.84
C SER A 203 -26.81 -0.75 10.32
N PRO A 204 -27.72 0.25 10.20
CA PRO A 204 -27.37 1.57 9.74
C PRO A 204 -26.23 2.16 10.57
N TYR A 205 -25.27 2.81 9.90
CA TYR A 205 -24.10 3.40 10.54
C TYR A 205 -23.57 4.59 9.75
N SER A 206 -23.29 5.69 10.43
CA SER A 206 -22.73 6.93 9.84
C SER A 206 -21.40 7.27 10.53
N PRO A 207 -20.26 6.86 9.96
CA PRO A 207 -18.95 7.10 10.55
C PRO A 207 -18.42 8.51 10.31
N GLY A 208 -17.71 9.05 11.29
CA GLY A 208 -16.84 10.23 11.14
C GLY A 208 -15.44 9.87 10.62
N GLY A 209 -14.55 10.85 10.69
CA GLY A 209 -13.11 10.69 10.43
C GLY A 209 -12.32 10.49 11.73
N GLY A 210 -11.02 10.26 11.59
CA GLY A 210 -10.12 10.16 12.75
C GLY A 210 -9.07 9.06 12.60
N LEU A 211 -8.55 8.59 13.72
CA LEU A 211 -7.61 7.46 13.76
C LEU A 211 -8.35 6.19 13.31
N HIS A 212 -7.96 5.70 12.15
CA HIS A 212 -8.57 4.54 11.51
C HIS A 212 -7.97 3.21 12.01
N SER A 213 -6.64 3.19 12.15
CA SER A 213 -5.95 2.00 12.62
C SER A 213 -4.59 2.33 13.21
N ALA A 214 -4.15 1.47 14.13
CA ALA A 214 -2.78 1.45 14.65
C ALA A 214 -2.27 0.02 14.68
N GLY A 215 -0.95 -0.15 14.55
CA GLY A 215 -0.37 -1.48 14.49
C GLY A 215 1.14 -1.48 14.53
N ILE A 216 1.71 -2.64 14.28
CA ILE A 216 3.15 -2.88 14.19
C ILE A 216 3.44 -3.79 12.99
N GLY A 217 4.49 -3.49 12.26
CA GLY A 217 5.00 -4.33 11.18
C GLY A 217 6.44 -4.75 11.46
N ALA A 218 6.83 -5.91 10.92
CA ALA A 218 8.20 -6.41 10.94
C ALA A 218 8.53 -7.08 9.62
N ALA A 219 9.80 -7.06 9.22
CA ALA A 219 10.28 -7.72 8.04
C ALA A 219 11.72 -8.20 8.22
N ILE A 220 12.07 -9.25 7.47
CA ILE A 220 13.44 -9.66 7.21
C ILE A 220 13.65 -9.65 5.70
N THR A 221 14.72 -9.05 5.25
CA THR A 221 15.09 -8.92 3.85
C THR A 221 16.49 -9.43 3.65
N TRP A 222 16.68 -10.26 2.64
CA TRP A 222 17.98 -10.80 2.27
C TRP A 222 18.33 -10.40 0.83
N LYS A 223 19.41 -9.65 0.68
CA LYS A 223 20.06 -9.36 -0.61
C LYS A 223 20.87 -10.58 -1.03
N VAL A 224 20.24 -11.44 -1.83
CA VAL A 224 20.86 -12.69 -2.33
C VAL A 224 22.01 -12.39 -3.28
N THR A 225 21.87 -11.31 -4.05
CA THR A 225 22.89 -10.72 -4.91
C THR A 225 22.81 -9.20 -4.82
N GLU A 226 23.69 -8.47 -5.49
CA GLU A 226 23.62 -7.01 -5.59
C GLU A 226 22.27 -6.49 -6.17
N ASN A 227 21.64 -7.34 -6.96
CA ASN A 227 20.41 -6.97 -7.68
C ASN A 227 19.17 -7.77 -7.25
N ALA A 228 19.33 -8.93 -6.63
CA ALA A 228 18.22 -9.80 -6.22
C ALA A 228 18.00 -9.76 -4.71
N GLU A 229 16.76 -9.58 -4.31
CA GLU A 229 16.34 -9.47 -2.92
C GLU A 229 15.12 -10.36 -2.68
N VAL A 230 15.12 -11.10 -1.58
CA VAL A 230 13.99 -11.86 -1.07
C VAL A 230 13.71 -11.47 0.37
N GLY A 231 12.49 -11.67 0.83
CA GLY A 231 12.15 -11.35 2.20
C GLY A 231 10.85 -11.94 2.67
N SER A 232 10.60 -11.84 3.96
CA SER A 232 9.32 -12.12 4.58
C SER A 232 8.92 -10.96 5.48
N PHE A 233 7.61 -10.82 5.69
CA PHE A 233 7.04 -9.76 6.49
C PHE A 233 5.81 -10.24 7.24
N ALA A 234 5.56 -9.60 8.37
CA ALA A 234 4.34 -9.76 9.14
C ALA A 234 3.87 -8.39 9.65
N GLU A 235 2.56 -8.19 9.67
CA GLU A 235 1.96 -6.99 10.21
C GLU A 235 0.71 -7.35 11.04
N TYR A 236 0.62 -6.78 12.21
CA TYR A 236 -0.60 -6.71 12.99
C TYR A 236 -1.12 -5.29 12.97
N ARG A 237 -2.39 -5.13 12.62
CA ARG A 237 -3.10 -3.86 12.62
C ARG A 237 -4.42 -4.01 13.34
N ARG A 238 -4.75 -3.06 14.19
CA ARG A 238 -6.05 -2.96 14.86
C ARG A 238 -6.81 -1.76 14.33
N LEU A 239 -8.02 -1.99 13.83
CA LEU A 239 -8.95 -0.91 13.52
C LEU A 239 -9.35 -0.20 14.81
N THR A 240 -9.52 1.11 14.74
CA THR A 240 -9.85 1.99 15.86
C THR A 240 -10.96 2.97 15.48
N GLY A 241 -11.48 3.71 16.44
CA GLY A 241 -12.50 4.73 16.21
C GLY A 241 -13.67 4.22 15.38
N ASP A 242 -14.19 5.07 14.51
CA ASP A 242 -15.40 4.81 13.74
C ASP A 242 -15.29 3.61 12.79
N ALA A 243 -14.11 3.27 12.31
CA ALA A 243 -13.91 2.06 11.52
C ALA A 243 -14.14 0.81 12.36
N ALA A 244 -13.60 0.78 13.59
CA ALA A 244 -13.74 -0.32 14.53
C ALA A 244 -15.17 -0.48 15.06
N ASP A 245 -15.87 0.63 15.21
CA ASP A 245 -17.23 0.68 15.77
C ASP A 245 -18.32 0.56 14.69
N SER A 246 -17.90 0.45 13.41
CA SER A 246 -18.85 0.24 12.32
C SER A 246 -19.65 -1.04 12.48
N SER A 247 -20.91 -1.01 12.05
CA SER A 247 -21.78 -2.19 12.04
C SER A 247 -21.19 -3.34 11.22
N LEU A 248 -20.50 -3.05 10.11
CA LEU A 248 -19.80 -4.04 9.31
C LEU A 248 -18.77 -4.83 10.15
N VAL A 249 -17.91 -4.13 10.87
CA VAL A 249 -16.85 -4.76 11.69
C VAL A 249 -17.42 -5.45 12.91
N ARG A 250 -18.39 -4.84 13.59
CA ARG A 250 -18.99 -5.38 14.80
C ARG A 250 -19.86 -6.61 14.57
N GLU A 251 -20.64 -6.64 13.50
CA GLU A 251 -21.62 -7.69 13.23
C GLU A 251 -21.04 -8.83 12.39
N ARG A 252 -20.05 -8.54 11.49
CA ARG A 252 -19.57 -9.49 10.48
C ARG A 252 -18.06 -9.63 10.40
N GLY A 253 -17.31 -8.81 11.14
CA GLY A 253 -15.88 -8.71 10.95
C GLY A 253 -15.04 -8.82 12.22
N SER A 254 -13.84 -8.26 12.15
CA SER A 254 -12.87 -8.20 13.23
C SER A 254 -12.12 -6.88 13.22
N LYS A 255 -11.87 -6.33 14.40
CA LYS A 255 -10.98 -5.17 14.58
C LYS A 255 -9.52 -5.56 14.37
N ASN A 256 -9.16 -6.83 14.60
CA ASN A 256 -7.78 -7.32 14.52
C ASN A 256 -7.50 -7.85 13.12
N GLN A 257 -6.44 -7.33 12.51
CA GLN A 257 -6.05 -7.63 11.14
C GLN A 257 -4.62 -8.13 11.13
N PHE A 258 -4.38 -9.29 10.52
CA PHE A 258 -3.06 -9.89 10.37
C PHE A 258 -2.71 -10.05 8.90
N ILE A 259 -1.50 -9.66 8.54
CA ILE A 259 -0.93 -9.85 7.21
C ILE A 259 0.41 -10.55 7.40
N ILE A 260 0.65 -11.60 6.65
CA ILE A 260 1.94 -12.29 6.60
C ILE A 260 2.23 -12.69 5.16
N GLY A 261 3.48 -12.56 4.74
CA GLY A 261 3.84 -12.90 3.36
C GLY A 261 5.33 -12.97 3.12
N VAL A 262 5.64 -13.28 1.86
CA VAL A 262 6.99 -13.33 1.31
C VAL A 262 7.06 -12.47 0.06
N GLN A 263 8.25 -11.99 -0.25
CA GLN A 263 8.48 -11.15 -1.42
C GLN A 263 9.78 -11.50 -2.09
N ALA A 264 9.84 -11.22 -3.38
CA ALA A 264 11.07 -11.28 -4.15
C ALA A 264 11.09 -10.14 -5.17
N SER A 265 12.26 -9.55 -5.39
CA SER A 265 12.45 -8.48 -6.36
C SER A 265 13.83 -8.51 -6.99
N TYR A 266 13.91 -7.93 -8.18
CA TYR A 266 15.15 -7.75 -8.91
C TYR A 266 15.29 -6.30 -9.37
N LYS A 267 16.48 -5.75 -9.22
CA LYS A 267 16.84 -4.38 -9.57
C LYS A 267 17.61 -4.36 -10.90
N PHE A 268 17.07 -3.68 -11.90
CA PHE A 268 17.70 -3.43 -13.19
C PHE A 268 18.33 -2.03 -13.16
N ASN A 269 19.61 -1.95 -13.40
CA ASN A 269 20.34 -0.68 -13.48
C ASN A 269 20.46 -0.27 -14.95
N PHE A 270 20.24 1.00 -15.25
CA PHE A 270 20.36 1.55 -16.60
C PHE A 270 20.73 3.03 -16.54
N SER A 271 21.29 3.55 -17.64
CA SER A 271 21.65 4.97 -17.77
C SER A 271 20.80 5.59 -18.87
N LEU A 272 20.30 6.79 -18.61
CA LEU A 272 19.60 7.62 -19.61
C LEU A 272 20.54 8.75 -20.05
N PRO A 273 20.58 9.06 -21.36
CA PRO A 273 21.45 10.09 -21.92
C PRO A 273 21.10 11.50 -21.46
#